data_ad8620883685cb21ead720edb3cb4703
#
_entry.id   ad8620883685cb21ead720edb3cb4703
#
_cell.length_a   1.000
_cell.length_b   1.000
_cell.length_c   1.000
_cell.angle_alpha   90.00
_cell.angle_beta   90.00
_cell.angle_gamma   90.00
#
_symmetry.space_group_name_H-M   'P 1'
#
loop_
_entity.id
_entity.type
_entity.pdbx_description
1 polymer ?
#
loop_
_entity_poly.entity_id
_entity_poly.type
_entity_poly.pdbx_seq_one_letter_code
_entity_poly.pdbx_strand_id
1 'polypeptide(L)'
;EWERIGKERWKQARKEAYQAIDYDVMPEIYGSDIDPAAIELAKANAELAGVDDCITFEVKPSQEIVLPGKYGVLISNPPYGERLEDRKTCEGIYRELGRMMRRHPGWSLCAITSDPTFERSFGRRADKKRRLYNGRLECEFMTFLDPKSAKRK
;
A
#
# COMPACT_ATOMS: atom_id res chain seq x y z
N GLU A 1 7.15 -18.99 -16.83
CA GLU A 1 5.82 -19.43 -17.29
C GLU A 1 5.44 -20.71 -16.52
N TRP A 2 4.20 -20.78 -16.04
CA TRP A 2 3.72 -21.96 -15.33
C TRP A 2 3.31 -23.01 -16.40
N GLU A 3 4.08 -24.06 -16.55
CA GLU A 3 3.84 -25.10 -17.56
C GLU A 3 2.44 -25.72 -17.52
N ARG A 4 1.80 -25.74 -16.33
CA ARG A 4 0.42 -26.22 -16.14
C ARG A 4 -0.65 -25.29 -16.73
N ILE A 5 -0.30 -24.03 -16.98
CA ILE A 5 -1.20 -23.05 -17.62
C ILE A 5 -0.78 -22.95 -19.07
N GLY A 6 -1.41 -23.67 -19.97
CA GLY A 6 -1.05 -23.69 -21.39
C GLY A 6 -0.92 -22.28 -21.97
N LYS A 7 0.01 -22.10 -22.91
CA LYS A 7 0.34 -20.79 -23.53
C LYS A 7 -0.89 -20.04 -24.06
N GLU A 8 -1.88 -20.76 -24.57
CA GLU A 8 -3.11 -20.14 -25.09
C GLU A 8 -3.97 -19.51 -24.00
N ARG A 9 -4.08 -20.14 -22.82
CA ARG A 9 -4.81 -19.54 -21.68
C ARG A 9 -4.13 -18.28 -21.17
N TRP A 10 -2.79 -18.28 -21.15
CA TRP A 10 -2.01 -17.12 -20.77
C TRP A 10 -2.17 -15.98 -21.77
N LYS A 11 -2.12 -16.28 -23.06
CA LYS A 11 -2.35 -15.32 -24.14
C LYS A 11 -3.75 -14.72 -24.08
N GLN A 12 -4.76 -15.56 -23.83
CA GLN A 12 -6.14 -15.12 -23.71
C GLN A 12 -6.32 -14.20 -22.50
N ALA A 13 -5.80 -14.57 -21.33
CA ALA A 13 -5.88 -13.75 -20.12
C ALA A 13 -5.22 -12.36 -20.31
N ARG A 14 -4.06 -12.33 -20.98
CA ARG A 14 -3.41 -11.06 -21.32
C ARG A 14 -4.27 -10.22 -22.26
N LYS A 15 -4.86 -10.82 -23.29
CA LYS A 15 -5.74 -10.12 -24.22
C LYS A 15 -6.95 -9.53 -23.51
N GLU A 16 -7.58 -10.30 -22.62
CA GLU A 16 -8.72 -9.84 -21.82
C GLU A 16 -8.33 -8.69 -20.90
N ALA A 17 -7.16 -8.77 -20.25
CA ALA A 17 -6.65 -7.69 -19.39
C ALA A 17 -6.40 -6.40 -20.20
N TYR A 18 -5.78 -6.49 -21.38
CA TYR A 18 -5.59 -5.32 -22.23
C TYR A 18 -6.92 -4.71 -22.71
N GLN A 19 -7.90 -5.55 -23.05
CA GLN A 19 -9.22 -5.07 -23.48
C GLN A 19 -10.03 -4.44 -22.34
N ALA A 20 -9.71 -4.77 -21.10
CA ALA A 20 -10.38 -4.22 -19.91
C ALA A 20 -9.75 -2.91 -19.42
N ILE A 21 -8.67 -2.43 -20.03
CA ILE A 21 -8.08 -1.12 -19.68
C ILE A 21 -9.06 -0.03 -20.08
N ASP A 22 -9.45 0.76 -19.11
CA ASP A 22 -10.22 1.98 -19.32
C ASP A 22 -9.27 3.18 -19.38
N TYR A 23 -9.03 3.67 -20.58
CA TYR A 23 -8.12 4.80 -20.82
C TYR A 23 -8.75 6.17 -20.50
N ASP A 24 -10.05 6.21 -20.25
CA ASP A 24 -10.75 7.44 -19.85
C ASP A 24 -10.61 7.72 -18.35
N VAL A 25 -10.15 6.71 -17.58
CA VAL A 25 -9.89 6.82 -16.15
C VAL A 25 -8.39 6.95 -15.91
N MET A 26 -7.94 8.13 -15.50
CA MET A 26 -6.57 8.37 -15.05
C MET A 26 -6.52 8.31 -13.53
N PRO A 27 -6.04 7.20 -12.92
CA PRO A 27 -5.90 7.11 -11.48
C PRO A 27 -4.77 8.02 -10.99
N GLU A 28 -5.03 8.79 -9.93
CA GLU A 28 -3.98 9.53 -9.24
C GLU A 28 -3.29 8.59 -8.24
N ILE A 29 -2.09 8.14 -8.55
CA ILE A 29 -1.30 7.25 -7.69
C ILE A 29 -0.07 8.00 -7.20
N TYR A 30 0.21 7.93 -5.91
CA TYR A 30 1.38 8.53 -5.28
C TYR A 30 2.19 7.46 -4.58
N GLY A 31 3.49 7.41 -4.85
CA GLY A 31 4.44 6.52 -4.20
C GLY A 31 5.51 7.32 -3.48
N SER A 32 5.86 6.93 -2.26
CA SER A 32 6.95 7.55 -1.53
C SER A 32 7.75 6.54 -0.72
N ASP A 33 9.03 6.78 -0.64
CA ASP A 33 9.97 6.07 0.23
C ASP A 33 11.01 7.06 0.75
N ILE A 34 11.61 6.77 1.90
CA ILE A 34 12.72 7.54 2.44
C ILE A 34 14.03 7.25 1.69
N ASP A 35 14.15 6.06 1.08
CA ASP A 35 15.31 5.63 0.33
C ASP A 35 15.21 6.08 -1.14
N PRO A 36 16.11 6.96 -1.60
CA PRO A 36 16.15 7.36 -3.02
C PRO A 36 16.35 6.18 -3.98
N ALA A 37 17.10 5.16 -3.58
CA ALA A 37 17.35 4.00 -4.43
C ALA A 37 16.06 3.17 -4.63
N ALA A 38 15.22 3.07 -3.60
CA ALA A 38 13.90 2.44 -3.71
C ALA A 38 13.00 3.21 -4.69
N ILE A 39 13.03 4.54 -4.65
CA ILE A 39 12.26 5.39 -5.58
C ILE A 39 12.73 5.23 -7.02
N GLU A 40 14.05 5.23 -7.27
CA GLU A 40 14.58 5.02 -8.63
C GLU A 40 14.21 3.63 -9.18
N LEU A 41 14.29 2.59 -8.34
CA LEU A 41 13.84 1.25 -8.72
C LEU A 41 12.33 1.21 -9.01
N ALA A 42 11.52 1.91 -8.21
CA ALA A 42 10.07 1.98 -8.41
C ALA A 42 9.72 2.67 -9.73
N LYS A 43 10.40 3.78 -10.08
CA LYS A 43 10.24 4.46 -11.38
C LYS A 43 10.58 3.55 -12.54
N ALA A 44 11.75 2.88 -12.50
CA ALA A 44 12.15 1.96 -13.56
C ALA A 44 11.16 0.80 -13.73
N ASN A 45 10.60 0.28 -12.64
CA ASN A 45 9.57 -0.76 -12.70
C ASN A 45 8.25 -0.23 -13.27
N ALA A 46 7.86 1.00 -12.97
CA ALA A 46 6.67 1.65 -13.53
C ALA A 46 6.80 1.84 -15.05
N GLU A 47 7.97 2.32 -15.52
CA GLU A 47 8.29 2.42 -16.95
C GLU A 47 8.20 1.07 -17.66
N LEU A 48 8.81 0.02 -17.08
CA LEU A 48 8.74 -1.34 -17.62
C LEU A 48 7.30 -1.89 -17.68
N ALA A 49 6.46 -1.45 -16.75
CA ALA A 49 5.04 -1.83 -16.72
C ALA A 49 4.16 -0.96 -17.62
N GLY A 50 4.69 0.18 -18.13
CA GLY A 50 3.94 1.14 -18.95
C GLY A 50 2.86 1.88 -18.17
N VAL A 51 3.13 2.24 -16.90
CA VAL A 51 2.20 2.95 -15.99
C VAL A 51 2.86 4.13 -15.28
N ASP A 52 4.02 4.54 -15.74
CA ASP A 52 4.82 5.64 -15.15
C ASP A 52 4.12 7.00 -15.24
N ASP A 53 3.31 7.20 -16.25
CA ASP A 53 2.49 8.41 -16.45
C ASP A 53 1.34 8.52 -15.43
N CYS A 54 0.96 7.41 -14.79
CA CYS A 54 -0.11 7.37 -13.78
C CYS A 54 0.40 7.54 -12.34
N ILE A 55 1.73 7.56 -12.11
CA ILE A 55 2.31 7.49 -10.77
C ILE A 55 3.27 8.64 -10.52
N THR A 56 3.03 9.40 -9.46
CA THR A 56 3.98 10.40 -8.95
C THR A 56 4.81 9.81 -7.83
N PHE A 57 6.14 9.81 -8.00
CA PHE A 57 7.07 9.29 -6.99
C PHE A 57 7.83 10.42 -6.28
N GLU A 58 7.93 10.33 -4.95
CA GLU A 58 8.68 11.28 -4.11
C GLU A 58 9.60 10.56 -3.14
N VAL A 59 10.82 11.08 -2.97
CA VAL A 59 11.69 10.71 -1.84
C VAL A 59 11.21 11.49 -0.63
N LYS A 60 10.50 10.81 0.27
CA LYS A 60 9.86 11.48 1.41
C LYS A 60 9.61 10.50 2.55
N PRO A 61 9.94 10.85 3.80
CA PRO A 61 9.60 10.04 4.95
C PRO A 61 8.09 10.02 5.18
N SER A 62 7.59 8.90 5.69
CA SER A 62 6.14 8.69 5.89
C SER A 62 5.46 9.75 6.77
N GLN A 63 6.20 10.40 7.66
CA GLN A 63 5.71 11.47 8.54
C GLN A 63 5.39 12.77 7.79
N GLU A 64 6.00 12.97 6.63
CA GLU A 64 5.86 14.19 5.82
C GLU A 64 4.89 14.02 4.65
N ILE A 65 4.28 12.84 4.51
CA ILE A 65 3.30 12.58 3.47
C ILE A 65 2.07 13.46 3.70
N VAL A 66 1.67 14.16 2.66
CA VAL A 66 0.41 14.91 2.61
C VAL A 66 -0.54 14.12 1.70
N LEU A 67 -1.63 13.63 2.28
CA LEU A 67 -2.64 12.90 1.51
C LEU A 67 -3.42 13.87 0.62
N PRO A 68 -3.41 13.68 -0.71
CA PRO A 68 -4.09 14.59 -1.62
C PRO A 68 -5.59 14.37 -1.62
N GLY A 69 -6.34 15.43 -1.88
CA GLY A 69 -7.78 15.34 -2.03
C GLY A 69 -8.54 14.94 -0.76
N LYS A 70 -9.80 14.64 -0.94
CA LYS A 70 -10.74 14.38 0.16
C LYS A 70 -10.91 12.90 0.50
N TYR A 71 -10.68 12.03 -0.45
CA TYR A 71 -10.88 10.58 -0.34
C TYR A 71 -9.72 9.83 -0.98
N GLY A 72 -9.37 8.70 -0.41
CA GLY A 72 -8.35 7.83 -0.98
C GLY A 72 -8.09 6.59 -0.14
N VAL A 73 -7.13 5.81 -0.60
CA VAL A 73 -6.62 4.64 0.10
C VAL A 73 -5.11 4.78 0.23
N LEU A 74 -4.62 4.74 1.46
CA LEU A 74 -3.20 4.62 1.76
C LEU A 74 -2.87 3.13 1.90
N ILE A 75 -1.86 2.67 1.16
CA ILE A 75 -1.36 1.30 1.27
C ILE A 75 0.07 1.38 1.80
N SER A 76 0.38 0.62 2.83
CA SER A 76 1.69 0.67 3.49
C SER A 76 2.19 -0.71 3.89
N ASN A 77 3.50 -0.89 3.71
CA ASN A 77 4.26 -1.99 4.28
C ASN A 77 5.31 -1.37 5.23
N PRO A 78 4.92 -0.95 6.45
CA PRO A 78 5.83 -0.30 7.37
C PRO A 78 6.86 -1.27 7.92
N PRO A 79 8.01 -0.79 8.45
CA PRO A 79 9.01 -1.65 9.06
C PRO A 79 8.43 -2.39 10.27
N TYR A 80 8.87 -3.64 10.50
CA TYR A 80 8.28 -4.54 11.52
C TYR A 80 9.03 -4.55 12.87
N GLY A 81 10.18 -3.89 12.96
CA GLY A 81 10.96 -3.80 14.20
C GLY A 81 11.52 -5.13 14.67
N GLU A 82 12.28 -5.83 13.84
CA GLU A 82 12.87 -7.13 14.18
C GLU A 82 13.86 -7.04 15.36
N ARG A 83 14.51 -5.87 15.59
CA ARG A 83 15.40 -5.58 16.70
C ARG A 83 14.71 -4.70 17.74
N LEU A 84 15.16 -4.82 19.00
CA LEU A 84 14.53 -4.08 20.12
C LEU A 84 14.63 -2.54 19.96
N GLU A 85 15.73 -2.06 19.41
CA GLU A 85 15.96 -0.62 19.11
C GLU A 85 15.05 -0.14 17.97
N ASP A 86 14.80 -0.99 16.97
CA ASP A 86 13.94 -0.70 15.84
C ASP A 86 12.47 -0.64 16.24
N ARG A 87 12.07 -1.38 17.30
CA ARG A 87 10.67 -1.41 17.77
C ARG A 87 10.14 -0.05 18.20
N LYS A 88 10.92 0.73 18.94
CA LYS A 88 10.50 2.09 19.36
C LYS A 88 10.32 3.02 18.18
N THR A 89 11.20 2.91 17.19
CA THR A 89 11.12 3.65 15.93
C THR A 89 9.87 3.24 15.15
N CYS A 90 9.62 1.94 15.00
CA CYS A 90 8.43 1.41 14.35
C CYS A 90 7.13 1.85 15.03
N GLU A 91 7.06 1.75 16.37
CA GLU A 91 5.92 2.26 17.13
C GLU A 91 5.71 3.78 16.93
N GLY A 92 6.79 4.54 16.75
CA GLY A 92 6.74 5.96 16.38
C GLY A 92 6.05 6.16 15.04
N ILE A 93 6.49 5.42 14.01
CA ILE A 93 5.91 5.44 12.65
C ILE A 93 4.41 5.06 12.70
N TYR A 94 4.05 4.00 13.44
CA TYR A 94 2.66 3.57 13.55
C TYR A 94 1.76 4.63 14.21
N ARG A 95 2.28 5.32 15.25
CA ARG A 95 1.57 6.43 15.88
C ARG A 95 1.35 7.61 14.92
N GLU A 96 2.36 7.94 14.10
CA GLU A 96 2.21 9.00 13.09
C GLU A 96 1.22 8.63 12.00
N LEU A 97 1.26 7.38 11.50
CA LEU A 97 0.23 6.88 10.57
C LEU A 97 -1.17 7.02 11.18
N GLY A 98 -1.33 6.65 12.46
CA GLY A 98 -2.61 6.81 13.15
C GLY A 98 -3.06 8.26 13.29
N ARG A 99 -2.12 9.18 13.54
CA ARG A 99 -2.41 10.62 13.59
C ARG A 99 -2.78 11.17 12.21
N MET A 100 -2.08 10.75 11.17
CA MET A 100 -2.35 11.14 9.79
C MET A 100 -3.76 10.71 9.38
N MET A 101 -4.12 9.45 9.61
CA MET A 101 -5.45 8.94 9.27
C MET A 101 -6.58 9.66 10.02
N ARG A 102 -6.38 10.03 11.28
CA ARG A 102 -7.38 10.83 12.04
C ARG A 102 -7.56 12.23 11.48
N ARG A 103 -6.52 12.84 10.91
CA ARG A 103 -6.59 14.18 10.30
C ARG A 103 -7.19 14.17 8.89
N HIS A 104 -7.29 13.01 8.26
CA HIS A 104 -7.80 12.84 6.89
C HIS A 104 -9.04 11.94 6.86
N PRO A 105 -10.20 12.40 7.40
CA PRO A 105 -11.44 11.66 7.28
C PRO A 105 -11.82 11.53 5.80
N GLY A 106 -12.17 10.34 5.38
CA GLY A 106 -12.40 9.98 3.96
C GLY A 106 -11.31 9.07 3.39
N TRP A 107 -10.17 8.95 4.07
CA TRP A 107 -9.11 8.03 3.70
C TRP A 107 -9.19 6.71 4.48
N SER A 108 -8.95 5.62 3.79
CA SER A 108 -8.80 4.29 4.38
C SER A 108 -7.32 3.89 4.37
N LEU A 109 -6.90 3.06 5.34
CA LEU A 109 -5.56 2.49 5.38
C LEU A 109 -5.63 0.98 5.15
N CYS A 110 -4.75 0.48 4.29
CA CYS A 110 -4.40 -0.93 4.19
C CYS A 110 -2.94 -1.10 4.59
N ALA A 111 -2.65 -1.92 5.59
CA ALA A 111 -1.29 -2.16 6.05
C ALA A 111 -1.00 -3.67 6.12
N ILE A 112 0.20 -4.07 5.69
CA ILE A 112 0.72 -5.41 5.94
C ILE A 112 1.81 -5.32 7.00
N THR A 113 1.73 -6.13 8.05
CA THR A 113 2.71 -6.13 9.13
C THR A 113 2.75 -7.48 9.84
N SER A 114 3.92 -7.85 10.37
CA SER A 114 4.09 -8.97 11.31
C SER A 114 4.14 -8.48 12.76
N ASP A 115 4.09 -7.17 13.01
CA ASP A 115 4.20 -6.62 14.36
C ASP A 115 2.85 -6.67 15.09
N PRO A 116 2.72 -7.48 16.16
CA PRO A 116 1.47 -7.60 16.92
C PRO A 116 1.10 -6.32 17.68
N THR A 117 2.02 -5.36 17.79
CA THR A 117 1.79 -4.09 18.49
C THR A 117 1.23 -2.99 17.58
N PHE A 118 1.12 -3.25 16.26
CA PHE A 118 0.71 -2.28 15.27
C PHE A 118 -0.59 -1.56 15.65
N GLU A 119 -1.67 -2.29 15.91
CA GLU A 119 -2.98 -1.70 16.23
C GLU A 119 -2.95 -0.83 17.48
N ARG A 120 -2.21 -1.27 18.52
CA ARG A 120 -2.05 -0.51 19.76
C ARG A 120 -1.35 0.81 19.50
N SER A 121 -0.27 0.80 18.74
CA SER A 121 0.52 1.98 18.42
C SER A 121 -0.18 2.89 17.43
N PHE A 122 -0.88 2.33 16.45
CA PHE A 122 -1.74 3.04 15.50
C PHE A 122 -2.94 3.73 16.20
N GLY A 123 -3.42 3.15 17.29
CA GLY A 123 -4.48 3.70 18.11
C GLY A 123 -5.91 3.35 17.67
N ARG A 124 -6.05 2.31 16.83
CA ARG A 124 -7.34 1.79 16.38
C ARG A 124 -7.21 0.30 16.03
N ARG A 125 -8.27 -0.48 16.27
CA ARG A 125 -8.37 -1.84 15.76
C ARG A 125 -8.75 -1.86 14.29
N ALA A 126 -8.21 -2.83 13.54
CA ALA A 126 -8.55 -3.05 12.15
C ALA A 126 -10.01 -3.51 12.00
N ASP A 127 -10.68 -3.04 10.95
CA ASP A 127 -12.03 -3.48 10.61
C ASP A 127 -12.02 -4.90 10.03
N LYS A 128 -10.94 -5.24 9.31
CA LYS A 128 -10.71 -6.58 8.75
C LYS A 128 -9.25 -6.94 8.85
N LYS A 129 -8.99 -8.23 9.06
CA LYS A 129 -7.66 -8.82 9.05
C LYS A 129 -7.64 -10.06 8.17
N ARG A 130 -6.55 -10.24 7.47
CA ARG A 130 -6.29 -11.43 6.66
C ARG A 130 -4.85 -11.87 6.86
N ARG A 131 -4.64 -13.13 7.22
CA ARG A 131 -3.31 -13.73 7.29
C ARG A 131 -2.72 -13.85 5.91
N LEU A 132 -1.49 -13.39 5.75
CA LEU A 132 -0.68 -13.47 4.54
C LEU A 132 0.75 -13.89 4.92
N TYR A 133 1.56 -14.17 3.93
CA TYR A 133 2.97 -14.46 4.10
C TYR A 133 3.80 -13.54 3.21
N ASN A 134 4.80 -12.88 3.82
CA ASN A 134 5.84 -12.16 3.11
C ASN A 134 7.11 -13.05 3.12
N GLY A 135 7.31 -13.82 2.03
CA GLY A 135 8.28 -14.89 2.03
C GLY A 135 7.92 -15.98 3.07
N ARG A 136 8.77 -16.14 4.10
CA ARG A 136 8.55 -17.08 5.21
C ARG A 136 7.92 -16.42 6.44
N LEU A 137 7.79 -15.11 6.44
CA LEU A 137 7.26 -14.34 7.55
C LEU A 137 5.74 -14.32 7.51
N GLU A 138 5.10 -14.77 8.57
CA GLU A 138 3.65 -14.64 8.74
C GLU A 138 3.32 -13.17 9.05
N CYS A 139 2.40 -12.60 8.28
CA CYS A 139 1.95 -11.22 8.40
C CYS A 139 0.42 -11.14 8.48
N GLU A 140 -0.07 -10.05 9.00
CA GLU A 140 -1.48 -9.67 8.90
C GLU A 140 -1.64 -8.52 7.90
N PHE A 141 -2.51 -8.71 6.92
CA PHE A 141 -3.03 -7.62 6.11
C PHE A 141 -4.23 -7.02 6.83
N MET A 142 -4.07 -5.81 7.27
CA MET A 142 -5.06 -5.09 8.08
C MET A 142 -5.71 -3.99 7.25
N THR A 143 -7.03 -3.85 7.37
CA THR A 143 -7.78 -2.78 6.71
C THR A 143 -8.48 -1.92 7.74
N PHE A 144 -8.27 -0.62 7.64
CA PHE A 144 -8.87 0.42 8.48
C PHE A 144 -9.72 1.32 7.57
N LEU A 145 -11.01 1.02 7.48
CA LEU A 145 -11.92 1.71 6.57
C LEU A 145 -12.40 3.04 7.19
N ASP A 146 -12.48 4.07 6.36
CA ASP A 146 -13.26 5.24 6.75
C ASP A 146 -14.76 4.91 6.69
N PRO A 147 -15.53 5.23 7.75
CA PRO A 147 -16.95 4.93 7.79
C PRO A 147 -17.78 5.60 6.68
N LYS A 148 -17.25 6.68 6.09
CA LYS A 148 -17.90 7.39 4.98
C LYS A 148 -17.60 6.75 3.62
N SER A 149 -16.46 6.09 3.47
CA SER A 149 -16.10 5.37 2.24
C SER A 149 -16.93 4.08 2.06
N ALA A 150 -17.31 3.43 3.15
CA ALA A 150 -18.12 2.21 3.14
C ALA A 150 -19.59 2.42 2.67
N LYS A 151 -20.07 3.66 2.61
CA LYS A 151 -21.44 4.00 2.20
C LYS A 151 -21.59 4.34 0.71
N ARG A 152 -20.52 4.29 -0.07
CA ARG A 152 -20.57 4.46 -1.53
C ARG A 152 -20.60 3.06 -2.19
N LYS A 153 -21.78 2.48 -2.28
CA LYS A 153 -22.14 1.43 -3.22
C LYS A 153 -22.94 2.05 -4.36
#